data_cce68b0582cea9d2cb7593c47d1f356d
#
_entry.id   cce68b0582cea9d2cb7593c47d1f356d
#
_cell.length_a   1.000
_cell.length_b   1.000
_cell.length_c   1.000
_cell.angle_alpha   90.00
_cell.angle_beta   90.00
_cell.angle_gamma   90.00
#
_symmetry.space_group_name_H-M   'P 1'
#
loop_
_entity.id
_entity.type
_entity.pdbx_description
1 polymer ?
#
loop_
_entity_poly.entity_id
_entity_poly.type
_entity_poly.pdbx_seq_one_letter_code
_entity_poly.pdbx_strand_id
1 'polypeptide(L)'
;MLERFHVPEDVAVRVKQQNVRSTIEGIFTKMGMSDSDAVQATDVLIWADLRGIESHGISNMMRRYVEWFQNGEINPNPKWEIIREAAAVCTIDSDKGHGLVVGPEAMNVAIERAEKYGIGSVSVTNGSHFGAAGYHAALALEHNMIGLAMTTGGVTVAPTHGSEKLVGLNPLAIAVPTMNEPPFIFDASMSSVAGNKIALAKRLGVDALPGWVADSDGTPIMEEKPVPDDYIILPLGGTREVGSHKGYSLAVMIEILSSVLSAGGAGANRRGGLASHHFLAYKIDAFTDVDQFKKDMDEYM
;
A
#
# COMPACT_ATOMS: atom_id res chain seq x y z
N MET A 1 12.12 -0.69 -11.72
CA MET A 1 13.06 -0.08 -10.73
C MET A 1 13.81 1.06 -11.38
N LEU A 2 14.03 2.20 -10.69
CA LEU A 2 14.87 3.28 -11.22
C LEU A 2 16.33 2.84 -11.23
N GLU A 3 17.11 3.21 -12.28
CA GLU A 3 18.49 2.79 -12.46
C GLU A 3 19.38 3.10 -11.26
N ARG A 4 19.18 4.27 -10.63
CA ARG A 4 19.90 4.72 -9.42
C ARG A 4 19.76 3.80 -8.20
N PHE A 5 18.77 2.91 -8.19
CA PHE A 5 18.53 1.91 -7.12
C PHE A 5 19.01 0.51 -7.49
N HIS A 6 19.51 0.32 -8.71
CA HIS A 6 20.08 -0.97 -9.10
C HIS A 6 21.36 -1.27 -8.33
N VAL A 7 21.48 -2.49 -7.85
CA VAL A 7 22.73 -3.00 -7.28
C VAL A 7 23.67 -3.32 -8.45
N PRO A 8 24.89 -2.75 -8.48
CA PRO A 8 25.87 -3.10 -9.50
C PRO A 8 26.16 -4.60 -9.53
N GLU A 9 26.28 -5.19 -10.74
CA GLU A 9 26.41 -6.64 -10.92
C GLU A 9 27.65 -7.23 -10.22
N ASP A 10 28.74 -6.46 -10.12
CA ASP A 10 30.00 -6.85 -9.47
C ASP A 10 29.89 -7.00 -7.95
N VAL A 11 28.86 -6.38 -7.32
CA VAL A 11 28.60 -6.49 -5.88
C VAL A 11 27.25 -7.15 -5.58
N ALA A 12 26.47 -7.50 -6.61
CA ALA A 12 25.15 -8.11 -6.45
C ALA A 12 25.25 -9.53 -5.86
N VAL A 13 24.54 -9.78 -4.78
CA VAL A 13 24.39 -11.12 -4.20
C VAL A 13 23.04 -11.68 -4.56
N ARG A 14 23.02 -12.68 -5.44
CA ARG A 14 21.80 -13.38 -5.84
C ARG A 14 21.46 -14.49 -4.85
N VAL A 15 20.27 -14.44 -4.28
CA VAL A 15 19.80 -15.39 -3.28
C VAL A 15 18.61 -16.17 -3.83
N LYS A 16 18.53 -17.48 -3.53
CA LYS A 16 17.36 -18.28 -3.91
C LYS A 16 16.14 -17.81 -3.13
N GLN A 17 15.03 -17.58 -3.84
CA GLN A 17 13.75 -17.15 -3.24
C GLN A 17 13.36 -18.00 -2.03
N GLN A 18 13.48 -19.34 -2.12
CA GLN A 18 13.10 -20.24 -1.04
C GLN A 18 13.91 -20.00 0.25
N ASN A 19 15.20 -19.67 0.14
CA ASN A 19 16.03 -19.36 1.31
C ASN A 19 15.62 -18.04 1.97
N VAL A 20 15.28 -17.05 1.13
CA VAL A 20 14.76 -15.77 1.62
C VAL A 20 13.42 -15.97 2.32
N ARG A 21 12.51 -16.70 1.69
CA ARG A 21 11.18 -17.02 2.24
C ARG A 21 11.29 -17.65 3.64
N SER A 22 12.00 -18.77 3.78
CA SER A 22 12.12 -19.45 5.06
C SER A 22 12.79 -18.60 6.14
N THR A 23 13.71 -17.72 5.75
CA THR A 23 14.33 -16.77 6.68
C THR A 23 13.32 -15.74 7.20
N ILE A 24 12.50 -15.16 6.30
CA ILE A 24 11.53 -14.15 6.66
C ILE A 24 10.39 -14.73 7.51
N GLU A 25 9.89 -15.91 7.14
CA GLU A 25 8.91 -16.67 7.94
C GLU A 25 9.45 -16.92 9.36
N GLY A 26 10.70 -17.39 9.48
CA GLY A 26 11.36 -17.60 10.78
C GLY A 26 11.53 -16.30 11.60
N ILE A 27 11.76 -15.15 10.96
CA ILE A 27 11.81 -13.85 11.64
C ILE A 27 10.41 -13.49 12.18
N PHE A 28 9.36 -13.58 11.38
CA PHE A 28 8.00 -13.27 11.79
C PHE A 28 7.52 -14.18 12.92
N THR A 29 7.76 -15.51 12.82
CA THR A 29 7.46 -16.45 13.91
C THR A 29 8.21 -16.09 15.20
N LYS A 30 9.48 -15.67 15.08
CA LYS A 30 10.26 -15.19 16.24
C LYS A 30 9.72 -13.90 16.84
N MET A 31 9.04 -13.06 16.06
CA MET A 31 8.32 -11.86 16.55
C MET A 31 6.97 -12.21 17.20
N GLY A 32 6.57 -13.49 17.21
CA GLY A 32 5.39 -13.99 17.89
C GLY A 32 4.19 -14.25 16.97
N MET A 33 4.33 -14.14 15.65
CA MET A 33 3.26 -14.50 14.71
C MET A 33 3.05 -16.01 14.66
N SER A 34 1.82 -16.45 14.34
CA SER A 34 1.56 -17.83 13.99
C SER A 34 2.30 -18.23 12.70
N ASP A 35 2.54 -19.52 12.48
CA ASP A 35 3.20 -19.99 11.26
C ASP A 35 2.41 -19.63 10.00
N SER A 36 1.08 -19.73 10.04
CA SER A 36 0.22 -19.33 8.92
C SER A 36 0.32 -17.84 8.62
N ASP A 37 0.31 -16.98 9.63
CA ASP A 37 0.42 -15.53 9.45
C ASP A 37 1.81 -15.13 8.98
N ALA A 38 2.85 -15.81 9.45
CA ALA A 38 4.22 -15.59 8.98
C ALA A 38 4.37 -15.92 7.49
N VAL A 39 3.75 -17.01 7.01
CA VAL A 39 3.69 -17.38 5.59
C VAL A 39 2.95 -16.30 4.81
N GLN A 40 1.74 -15.90 5.24
CA GLN A 40 0.93 -14.88 4.57
C GLN A 40 1.67 -13.53 4.48
N ALA A 41 2.29 -13.09 5.57
CA ALA A 41 3.05 -11.84 5.57
C ALA A 41 4.27 -11.90 4.63
N THR A 42 4.94 -13.06 4.58
CA THR A 42 6.07 -13.28 3.68
C THR A 42 5.64 -13.26 2.22
N ASP A 43 4.47 -13.80 1.88
CA ASP A 43 3.93 -13.77 0.51
C ASP A 43 3.80 -12.34 -0.03
N VAL A 44 3.29 -11.40 0.77
CA VAL A 44 3.16 -9.99 0.38
C VAL A 44 4.54 -9.38 0.06
N LEU A 45 5.55 -9.66 0.88
CA LEU A 45 6.89 -9.12 0.68
C LEU A 45 7.60 -9.73 -0.55
N ILE A 46 7.51 -11.04 -0.72
CA ILE A 46 8.08 -11.75 -1.87
C ILE A 46 7.39 -11.29 -3.16
N TRP A 47 6.07 -11.08 -3.13
CA TRP A 47 5.32 -10.56 -4.27
C TRP A 47 5.84 -9.20 -4.73
N ALA A 48 6.16 -8.32 -3.78
CA ALA A 48 6.72 -7.00 -4.06
C ALA A 48 8.14 -7.11 -4.65
N ASP A 49 9.02 -7.92 -4.05
CA ASP A 49 10.39 -8.10 -4.52
C ASP A 49 10.43 -8.70 -5.93
N LEU A 50 9.61 -9.72 -6.21
CA LEU A 50 9.55 -10.35 -7.54
C LEU A 50 9.05 -9.41 -8.65
N ARG A 51 8.40 -8.30 -8.29
CA ARG A 51 7.93 -7.27 -9.20
C ARG A 51 8.82 -6.03 -9.24
N GLY A 52 9.95 -6.05 -8.55
CA GLY A 52 10.86 -4.91 -8.49
C GLY A 52 10.27 -3.71 -7.74
N ILE A 53 9.36 -3.94 -6.80
CA ILE A 53 8.78 -2.90 -5.93
C ILE A 53 9.68 -2.75 -4.70
N GLU A 54 10.87 -2.23 -4.91
CA GLU A 54 11.94 -2.11 -3.90
C GLU A 54 11.54 -1.31 -2.66
N SER A 55 10.58 -0.40 -2.81
CA SER A 55 10.07 0.42 -1.70
C SER A 55 9.30 -0.38 -0.65
N HIS A 56 8.70 -1.51 -1.03
CA HIS A 56 7.83 -2.33 -0.19
C HIS A 56 8.30 -3.78 -0.06
N GLY A 57 9.49 -4.09 -0.57
CA GLY A 57 10.14 -5.39 -0.46
C GLY A 57 10.86 -5.61 0.86
N ILE A 58 11.46 -6.78 1.00
CA ILE A 58 12.12 -7.30 2.21
C ILE A 58 13.22 -6.35 2.68
N SER A 59 14.12 -5.95 1.76
CA SER A 59 15.31 -5.18 2.12
C SER A 59 14.99 -3.82 2.76
N ASN A 60 13.84 -3.25 2.42
CA ASN A 60 13.44 -1.93 2.88
C ASN A 60 12.50 -1.98 4.09
N MET A 61 11.70 -3.05 4.22
CA MET A 61 10.62 -3.11 5.20
C MET A 61 10.94 -3.94 6.45
N MET A 62 11.71 -5.04 6.34
CA MET A 62 11.87 -5.98 7.46
C MET A 62 12.37 -5.36 8.75
N ARG A 63 13.38 -4.46 8.69
CA ARG A 63 13.90 -3.80 9.90
C ARG A 63 12.81 -3.01 10.61
N ARG A 64 12.01 -2.27 9.85
CA ARG A 64 10.91 -1.44 10.38
C ARG A 64 9.82 -2.31 11.01
N TYR A 65 9.48 -3.44 10.39
CA TYR A 65 8.52 -4.37 10.98
C TYR A 65 9.01 -4.95 12.29
N VAL A 66 10.28 -5.39 12.35
CA VAL A 66 10.88 -5.88 13.60
C VAL A 66 10.83 -4.81 14.71
N GLU A 67 11.18 -3.56 14.38
CA GLU A 67 11.10 -2.44 15.32
C GLU A 67 9.67 -2.23 15.82
N TRP A 68 8.67 -2.23 14.94
CA TRP A 68 7.26 -2.04 15.31
C TRP A 68 6.72 -3.18 16.17
N PHE A 69 7.11 -4.43 15.93
CA PHE A 69 6.79 -5.54 16.83
C PHE A 69 7.44 -5.37 18.20
N GLN A 70 8.72 -5.03 18.24
CA GLN A 70 9.46 -4.84 19.50
C GLN A 70 8.90 -3.67 20.34
N ASN A 71 8.42 -2.63 19.69
CA ASN A 71 7.83 -1.47 20.35
C ASN A 71 6.34 -1.67 20.71
N GLY A 72 5.71 -2.79 20.35
CA GLY A 72 4.29 -3.05 20.60
C GLY A 72 3.34 -2.20 19.73
N GLU A 73 3.85 -1.67 18.63
CA GLU A 73 3.05 -0.92 17.65
C GLU A 73 2.24 -1.86 16.75
N ILE A 74 2.72 -3.10 16.56
CA ILE A 74 2.02 -4.18 15.85
C ILE A 74 1.76 -5.33 16.84
N ASN A 75 0.50 -5.78 16.87
CA ASN A 75 0.12 -7.00 17.58
C ASN A 75 0.42 -8.22 16.71
N PRO A 76 1.29 -9.16 17.14
CA PRO A 76 1.62 -10.34 16.35
C PRO A 76 0.49 -11.39 16.29
N ASN A 77 -0.48 -11.34 17.22
CA ASN A 77 -1.61 -12.27 17.31
C ASN A 77 -2.92 -11.48 17.44
N PRO A 78 -3.32 -10.72 16.41
CA PRO A 78 -4.49 -9.85 16.48
C PRO A 78 -5.78 -10.69 16.56
N LYS A 79 -6.72 -10.18 17.35
CA LYS A 79 -8.10 -10.65 17.36
C LYS A 79 -8.97 -9.66 16.63
N TRP A 80 -8.73 -9.54 15.32
CA TRP A 80 -9.52 -8.65 14.50
C TRP A 80 -11.01 -9.06 14.48
N GLU A 81 -11.89 -8.09 14.42
CA GLU A 81 -13.33 -8.33 14.42
C GLU A 81 -14.10 -7.36 13.54
N ILE A 82 -15.25 -7.79 13.04
CA ILE A 82 -16.20 -6.90 12.35
C ILE A 82 -16.98 -6.14 13.41
N ILE A 83 -16.70 -4.84 13.54
CA ILE A 83 -17.33 -3.96 14.54
C ILE A 83 -18.61 -3.26 14.03
N ARG A 84 -18.83 -3.28 12.71
CA ARG A 84 -20.02 -2.73 12.06
C ARG A 84 -20.23 -3.39 10.70
N GLU A 85 -21.48 -3.71 10.37
CA GLU A 85 -21.79 -4.26 9.06
C GLU A 85 -23.19 -3.89 8.56
N ALA A 86 -23.35 -3.85 7.23
CA ALA A 86 -24.64 -3.72 6.56
C ALA A 86 -24.52 -4.31 5.15
N ALA A 87 -25.22 -5.44 4.90
CA ALA A 87 -25.23 -6.13 3.61
C ALA A 87 -23.82 -6.26 2.96
N ALA A 88 -23.56 -5.47 1.92
CA ALA A 88 -22.33 -5.51 1.14
C ALA A 88 -21.11 -4.85 1.82
N VAL A 89 -21.26 -4.19 2.96
CA VAL A 89 -20.22 -3.36 3.56
C VAL A 89 -19.95 -3.72 5.02
N CYS A 90 -18.70 -3.55 5.49
CA CYS A 90 -18.38 -3.64 6.91
C CYS A 90 -17.16 -2.81 7.31
N THR A 91 -17.01 -2.63 8.61
CA THR A 91 -15.80 -2.08 9.22
C THR A 91 -15.18 -3.13 10.14
N ILE A 92 -13.89 -3.36 9.98
CA ILE A 92 -13.06 -4.26 10.79
C ILE A 92 -12.20 -3.42 11.73
N ASP A 93 -12.16 -3.77 13.02
CA ASP A 93 -11.06 -3.39 13.92
C ASP A 93 -9.96 -4.43 13.78
N SER A 94 -8.77 -3.97 13.42
CA SER A 94 -7.60 -4.82 13.17
C SER A 94 -6.88 -5.26 14.45
N ASP A 95 -7.21 -4.72 15.61
CA ASP A 95 -6.49 -4.97 16.88
C ASP A 95 -4.97 -4.73 16.77
N LYS A 96 -4.56 -3.68 16.05
CA LYS A 96 -3.16 -3.38 15.69
C LYS A 96 -2.47 -4.51 14.93
N GLY A 97 -3.22 -5.39 14.29
CA GLY A 97 -2.68 -6.49 13.51
C GLY A 97 -1.77 -6.03 12.39
N HIS A 98 -0.83 -6.92 12.00
CA HIS A 98 0.03 -6.64 10.87
C HIS A 98 -0.79 -6.55 9.59
N GLY A 99 -0.68 -5.44 8.86
CA GLY A 99 -1.45 -5.22 7.63
C GLY A 99 -1.15 -6.23 6.52
N LEU A 100 0.02 -6.91 6.57
CA LEU A 100 0.35 -8.02 5.67
C LEU A 100 -0.50 -9.29 5.93
N VAL A 101 -1.18 -9.36 7.08
CA VAL A 101 -2.09 -10.47 7.46
C VAL A 101 -3.54 -10.00 7.40
N VAL A 102 -3.87 -8.93 8.12
CA VAL A 102 -5.26 -8.44 8.18
C VAL A 102 -5.74 -7.86 6.84
N GLY A 103 -4.83 -7.34 6.00
CA GLY A 103 -5.18 -6.84 4.67
C GLY A 103 -5.76 -7.93 3.74
N PRO A 104 -5.08 -9.08 3.55
CA PRO A 104 -5.64 -10.20 2.79
C PRO A 104 -6.98 -10.69 3.36
N GLU A 105 -7.12 -10.82 4.68
CA GLU A 105 -8.37 -11.22 5.33
C GLU A 105 -9.50 -10.23 5.03
N ALA A 106 -9.23 -8.92 5.12
CA ALA A 106 -10.21 -7.89 4.80
C ALA A 106 -10.62 -7.91 3.31
N MET A 107 -9.68 -8.17 2.39
CA MET A 107 -10.01 -8.34 0.97
C MET A 107 -10.85 -9.61 0.76
N ASN A 108 -10.55 -10.72 1.42
CA ASN A 108 -11.37 -11.94 1.36
C ASN A 108 -12.80 -11.68 1.83
N VAL A 109 -12.99 -10.93 2.91
CA VAL A 109 -14.32 -10.48 3.37
C VAL A 109 -15.01 -9.63 2.29
N ALA A 110 -14.29 -8.75 1.59
CA ALA A 110 -14.84 -7.97 0.48
C ALA A 110 -15.28 -8.86 -0.69
N ILE A 111 -14.47 -9.86 -1.05
CA ILE A 111 -14.76 -10.85 -2.10
C ILE A 111 -16.01 -11.67 -1.73
N GLU A 112 -16.10 -12.20 -0.52
CA GLU A 112 -17.28 -12.96 -0.04
C GLU A 112 -18.57 -12.13 -0.12
N ARG A 113 -18.49 -10.85 0.23
CA ARG A 113 -19.63 -9.94 0.09
C ARG A 113 -19.96 -9.65 -1.37
N ALA A 114 -18.95 -9.48 -2.22
CA ALA A 114 -19.14 -9.28 -3.65
C ALA A 114 -19.80 -10.50 -4.32
N GLU A 115 -19.43 -11.71 -3.92
CA GLU A 115 -20.10 -12.93 -4.40
C GLU A 115 -21.61 -12.91 -4.11
N LYS A 116 -21.99 -12.42 -2.95
CA LYS A 116 -23.40 -12.40 -2.51
C LYS A 116 -24.21 -11.21 -3.04
N TYR A 117 -23.58 -10.05 -3.18
CA TYR A 117 -24.27 -8.78 -3.42
C TYR A 117 -23.85 -8.06 -4.71
N GLY A 118 -22.88 -8.61 -5.45
CA GLY A 118 -22.30 -7.98 -6.66
C GLY A 118 -21.16 -7.00 -6.36
N ILE A 119 -21.07 -6.51 -5.13
CA ILE A 119 -20.02 -5.64 -4.63
C ILE A 119 -19.75 -5.93 -3.15
N GLY A 120 -18.50 -5.84 -2.74
CA GLY A 120 -18.10 -5.90 -1.34
C GLY A 120 -17.18 -4.72 -1.00
N SER A 121 -17.44 -4.06 0.13
CA SER A 121 -16.63 -2.92 0.59
C SER A 121 -16.30 -3.06 2.08
N VAL A 122 -15.02 -3.03 2.40
CA VAL A 122 -14.51 -3.26 3.76
C VAL A 122 -13.55 -2.14 4.14
N SER A 123 -13.86 -1.41 5.21
CA SER A 123 -12.95 -0.47 5.84
C SER A 123 -12.28 -1.13 7.05
N VAL A 124 -10.99 -0.85 7.26
CA VAL A 124 -10.22 -1.37 8.39
C VAL A 124 -9.67 -0.21 9.19
N THR A 125 -9.96 -0.20 10.48
CA THR A 125 -9.38 0.76 11.44
C THR A 125 -8.34 0.08 12.34
N ASN A 126 -7.57 0.86 13.08
CA ASN A 126 -6.59 0.37 14.06
C ASN A 126 -5.58 -0.62 13.46
N GLY A 127 -5.22 -0.46 12.17
CA GLY A 127 -4.31 -1.33 11.45
C GLY A 127 -2.86 -0.86 11.46
N SER A 128 -2.02 -1.56 10.72
CA SER A 128 -0.63 -1.21 10.49
C SER A 128 -0.28 -1.28 8.99
N HIS A 129 0.97 -0.95 8.62
CA HIS A 129 1.41 -0.97 7.23
C HIS A 129 1.12 -2.31 6.54
N PHE A 130 0.54 -2.27 5.32
CA PHE A 130 0.07 -3.48 4.63
C PHE A 130 0.91 -3.89 3.40
N GLY A 131 2.11 -3.28 3.23
CA GLY A 131 2.99 -3.62 2.10
C GLY A 131 2.54 -2.98 0.78
N ALA A 132 2.71 -3.70 -0.32
CA ALA A 132 2.29 -3.26 -1.65
C ALA A 132 0.77 -3.39 -1.81
N ALA A 133 0.10 -2.29 -2.13
CA ALA A 133 -1.36 -2.26 -2.26
C ALA A 133 -1.86 -3.18 -3.39
N GLY A 134 -1.07 -3.30 -4.46
CA GLY A 134 -1.37 -4.16 -5.61
C GLY A 134 -1.50 -5.64 -5.26
N TYR A 135 -0.80 -6.13 -4.23
CA TYR A 135 -0.97 -7.50 -3.76
C TYR A 135 -2.40 -7.77 -3.32
N HIS A 136 -2.92 -6.90 -2.47
CA HIS A 136 -4.28 -7.05 -1.92
C HIS A 136 -5.35 -6.92 -3.01
N ALA A 137 -5.20 -5.95 -3.92
CA ALA A 137 -6.13 -5.80 -5.04
C ALA A 137 -6.13 -7.05 -5.95
N ALA A 138 -4.95 -7.66 -6.16
CA ALA A 138 -4.81 -8.83 -7.02
C ALA A 138 -5.49 -10.09 -6.48
N LEU A 139 -5.79 -10.19 -5.19
CA LEU A 139 -6.51 -11.34 -4.60
C LEU A 139 -7.91 -11.53 -5.24
N ALA A 140 -8.55 -10.47 -5.69
CA ALA A 140 -9.85 -10.53 -6.35
C ALA A 140 -9.82 -11.18 -7.75
N LEU A 141 -8.65 -11.24 -8.39
CA LEU A 141 -8.48 -11.75 -9.76
C LEU A 141 -8.87 -13.22 -9.89
N GLU A 142 -8.55 -14.06 -8.90
CA GLU A 142 -8.86 -15.48 -8.89
C GLU A 142 -10.38 -15.76 -8.83
N HIS A 143 -11.15 -14.74 -8.43
CA HIS A 143 -12.61 -14.79 -8.34
C HIS A 143 -13.30 -14.13 -9.55
N ASN A 144 -12.55 -13.78 -10.62
CA ASN A 144 -13.07 -12.98 -11.74
C ASN A 144 -13.70 -11.66 -11.29
N MET A 145 -13.07 -10.99 -10.34
CA MET A 145 -13.51 -9.71 -9.79
C MET A 145 -12.46 -8.63 -10.03
N ILE A 146 -12.91 -7.38 -10.08
CA ILE A 146 -12.02 -6.22 -9.99
C ILE A 146 -11.78 -5.96 -8.51
N GLY A 147 -10.50 -5.93 -8.10
CA GLY A 147 -10.12 -5.60 -6.73
C GLY A 147 -9.54 -4.19 -6.62
N LEU A 148 -9.88 -3.46 -5.56
CA LEU A 148 -9.24 -2.21 -5.18
C LEU A 148 -8.74 -2.29 -3.73
N ALA A 149 -7.58 -1.71 -3.48
CA ALA A 149 -7.00 -1.60 -2.15
C ALA A 149 -6.43 -0.19 -1.94
N MET A 150 -6.76 0.42 -0.81
CA MET A 150 -6.32 1.75 -0.42
C MET A 150 -5.84 1.73 1.03
N THR A 151 -4.87 2.58 1.34
CA THR A 151 -4.43 2.74 2.73
C THR A 151 -3.98 4.16 3.01
N THR A 152 -4.07 4.55 4.28
CA THR A 152 -3.47 5.80 4.74
C THR A 152 -2.02 5.57 5.12
N GLY A 153 -1.15 6.52 4.77
CA GLY A 153 0.25 6.56 5.21
C GLY A 153 0.46 7.44 6.46
N GLY A 154 1.71 7.70 6.79
CA GLY A 154 2.06 8.75 7.77
C GLY A 154 1.76 10.15 7.21
N VAL A 155 1.67 11.15 8.08
CA VAL A 155 1.43 12.56 7.68
C VAL A 155 2.73 13.17 7.14
N THR A 156 2.88 13.21 5.82
CA THR A 156 4.14 13.56 5.14
C THR A 156 3.98 14.50 3.94
N VAL A 157 2.74 14.69 3.47
CA VAL A 157 2.42 15.49 2.27
C VAL A 157 1.70 16.76 2.68
N ALA A 158 2.16 17.89 2.14
CA ALA A 158 1.48 19.18 2.30
C ALA A 158 0.53 19.47 1.11
N PRO A 159 -0.48 20.33 1.31
CA PRO A 159 -1.27 20.87 0.20
C PRO A 159 -0.40 21.59 -0.82
N THR A 160 -0.86 21.64 -2.06
CA THR A 160 -0.23 22.50 -3.09
C THR A 160 -0.11 23.95 -2.56
N HIS A 161 1.09 24.53 -2.63
CA HIS A 161 1.47 25.83 -2.05
C HIS A 161 1.47 25.87 -0.50
N GLY A 162 1.33 24.73 0.19
CA GLY A 162 1.41 24.66 1.64
C GLY A 162 2.76 24.13 2.12
N SER A 163 3.07 24.41 3.37
CA SER A 163 4.27 23.93 4.06
C SER A 163 3.94 23.03 5.28
N GLU A 164 2.68 22.89 5.62
CA GLU A 164 2.25 22.01 6.70
C GLU A 164 1.85 20.62 6.15
N LYS A 165 2.44 19.58 6.70
CA LYS A 165 2.12 18.18 6.35
C LYS A 165 0.76 17.81 6.93
N LEU A 166 -0.23 17.51 6.10
CA LEU A 166 -1.61 17.27 6.54
C LEU A 166 -2.17 15.88 6.17
N VAL A 167 -1.62 15.23 5.14
CA VAL A 167 -2.07 13.91 4.69
C VAL A 167 -0.89 12.97 4.49
N GLY A 168 -1.19 11.67 4.39
CA GLY A 168 -0.23 10.65 4.05
C GLY A 168 0.03 10.54 2.54
N LEU A 169 0.87 9.56 2.17
CA LEU A 169 1.14 9.18 0.78
C LEU A 169 -0.08 8.54 0.12
N ASN A 170 -0.91 7.93 0.91
CA ASN A 170 -2.24 7.38 0.63
C ASN A 170 -2.31 6.65 -0.72
N PRO A 171 -1.70 5.45 -0.86
CA PRO A 171 -1.72 4.71 -2.10
C PRO A 171 -3.09 4.15 -2.43
N LEU A 172 -3.31 3.98 -3.74
CA LEU A 172 -4.44 3.28 -4.35
C LEU A 172 -3.90 2.21 -5.29
N ALA A 173 -4.47 1.02 -5.21
CA ALA A 173 -4.26 -0.02 -6.21
C ALA A 173 -5.59 -0.51 -6.77
N ILE A 174 -5.56 -0.91 -8.04
CA ILE A 174 -6.63 -1.63 -8.71
C ILE A 174 -6.05 -2.80 -9.49
N ALA A 175 -6.71 -3.94 -9.45
CA ALA A 175 -6.38 -5.12 -10.25
C ALA A 175 -7.60 -5.56 -11.05
N VAL A 176 -7.42 -5.83 -12.35
CA VAL A 176 -8.48 -6.17 -13.29
C VAL A 176 -8.09 -7.42 -14.06
N PRO A 177 -8.94 -8.47 -14.09
CA PRO A 177 -8.64 -9.70 -14.82
C PRO A 177 -8.75 -9.50 -16.34
N THR A 178 -7.96 -10.26 -17.05
CA THR A 178 -7.88 -10.37 -18.52
C THR A 178 -8.17 -11.81 -18.94
N MET A 179 -8.28 -12.10 -20.24
CA MET A 179 -8.51 -13.45 -20.73
C MET A 179 -7.18 -14.20 -20.96
N ASN A 180 -6.29 -13.64 -21.75
CA ASN A 180 -5.02 -14.24 -22.17
C ASN A 180 -3.82 -13.37 -21.80
N GLU A 181 -4.00 -12.06 -21.76
CA GLU A 181 -2.97 -11.11 -21.40
C GLU A 181 -2.70 -11.12 -19.88
N PRO A 182 -1.55 -10.64 -19.40
CA PRO A 182 -1.34 -10.41 -17.97
C PRO A 182 -2.40 -9.46 -17.40
N PRO A 183 -2.87 -9.68 -16.16
CA PRO A 183 -3.88 -8.81 -15.56
C PRO A 183 -3.37 -7.37 -15.47
N PHE A 184 -4.27 -6.40 -15.67
CA PHE A 184 -3.93 -5.01 -15.39
C PHE A 184 -3.81 -4.79 -13.89
N ILE A 185 -2.66 -4.29 -13.43
CA ILE A 185 -2.44 -3.91 -12.04
C ILE A 185 -1.85 -2.51 -12.00
N PHE A 186 -2.60 -1.57 -11.43
CA PHE A 186 -2.10 -0.24 -11.07
C PHE A 186 -1.88 -0.21 -9.56
N ASP A 187 -0.73 0.30 -9.12
CA ASP A 187 -0.41 0.52 -7.70
C ASP A 187 0.47 1.78 -7.59
N ALA A 188 -0.06 2.84 -7.01
CA ALA A 188 0.66 4.10 -6.86
C ALA A 188 0.25 4.86 -5.60
N SER A 189 1.22 5.54 -4.99
CA SER A 189 0.95 6.58 -3.98
C SER A 189 0.42 7.85 -4.64
N MET A 190 -0.38 8.62 -3.89
CA MET A 190 -0.87 9.94 -4.33
C MET A 190 0.15 11.05 -4.03
N SER A 191 1.42 10.68 -4.02
CA SER A 191 2.58 11.57 -3.89
C SER A 191 3.52 11.38 -5.07
N SER A 192 4.39 12.35 -5.32
CA SER A 192 5.39 12.29 -6.41
C SER A 192 6.38 11.13 -6.24
N VAL A 193 6.60 10.70 -5.00
CA VAL A 193 7.49 9.60 -4.64
C VAL A 193 7.00 8.89 -3.39
N ALA A 194 7.21 7.58 -3.29
CA ALA A 194 6.97 6.84 -2.06
C ALA A 194 7.99 7.22 -0.98
N GLY A 195 7.56 7.41 0.28
CA GLY A 195 8.46 7.74 1.40
C GLY A 195 9.56 6.70 1.60
N ASN A 196 9.25 5.44 1.33
CA ASN A 196 10.24 4.36 1.39
C ASN A 196 11.31 4.46 0.29
N LYS A 197 11.04 5.09 -0.87
CA LYS A 197 12.07 5.43 -1.88
C LYS A 197 12.98 6.54 -1.40
N ILE A 198 12.46 7.52 -0.67
CA ILE A 198 13.28 8.55 -0.01
C ILE A 198 14.22 7.91 1.01
N ALA A 199 13.70 7.00 1.86
CA ALA A 199 14.52 6.26 2.81
C ALA A 199 15.62 5.42 2.11
N LEU A 200 15.28 4.80 0.97
CA LEU A 200 16.22 4.06 0.15
C LEU A 200 17.30 4.99 -0.46
N ALA A 201 16.91 6.14 -0.99
CA ALA A 201 17.85 7.13 -1.54
C ALA A 201 18.85 7.60 -0.48
N LYS A 202 18.36 7.96 0.72
CA LYS A 202 19.24 8.31 1.86
C LYS A 202 20.20 7.16 2.24
N ARG A 203 19.73 5.92 2.28
CA ARG A 203 20.55 4.75 2.62
C ARG A 203 21.63 4.46 1.59
N LEU A 204 21.34 4.68 0.31
CA LEU A 204 22.29 4.46 -0.80
C LEU A 204 23.16 5.68 -1.10
N GLY A 205 22.88 6.82 -0.49
CA GLY A 205 23.61 8.08 -0.75
C GLY A 205 23.37 8.63 -2.15
N VAL A 206 22.17 8.38 -2.73
CA VAL A 206 21.80 8.89 -4.06
C VAL A 206 20.86 10.08 -3.94
N ASP A 207 20.93 11.00 -4.89
CA ASP A 207 20.16 12.22 -4.90
C ASP A 207 18.67 11.99 -5.15
N ALA A 208 17.82 12.87 -4.59
CA ALA A 208 16.42 12.96 -4.93
C ALA A 208 16.25 13.52 -6.36
N LEU A 209 15.23 13.02 -7.07
CA LEU A 209 14.86 13.59 -8.37
C LEU A 209 14.09 14.90 -8.22
N PRO A 210 14.16 15.79 -9.22
CA PRO A 210 13.36 17.01 -9.26
C PRO A 210 11.87 16.73 -9.03
N GLY A 211 11.24 17.54 -8.18
CA GLY A 211 9.81 17.41 -7.89
C GLY A 211 9.40 16.25 -6.97
N TRP A 212 10.34 15.56 -6.33
CA TRP A 212 10.03 14.55 -5.32
C TRP A 212 9.64 15.18 -3.98
N VAL A 213 10.40 16.19 -3.58
CA VAL A 213 10.27 16.83 -2.27
C VAL A 213 10.31 18.35 -2.37
N ALA A 214 9.88 19.00 -1.32
CA ALA A 214 10.05 20.42 -1.05
C ALA A 214 10.91 20.62 0.20
N ASP A 215 11.48 21.80 0.32
CA ASP A 215 12.08 22.30 1.56
C ASP A 215 11.00 22.50 2.64
N SER A 216 11.41 22.75 3.87
CA SER A 216 10.50 22.88 5.03
C SER A 216 9.53 24.08 4.92
N ASP A 217 9.83 25.08 4.07
CA ASP A 217 8.95 26.21 3.78
C ASP A 217 7.92 25.91 2.67
N GLY A 218 7.96 24.71 2.07
CA GLY A 218 7.08 24.29 0.97
C GLY A 218 7.61 24.60 -0.42
N THR A 219 8.81 25.17 -0.55
CA THR A 219 9.43 25.44 -1.88
C THR A 219 9.84 24.14 -2.56
N PRO A 220 9.27 23.79 -3.75
CA PRO A 220 9.64 22.55 -4.45
C PRO A 220 11.12 22.52 -4.86
N ILE A 221 11.76 21.37 -4.61
CA ILE A 221 13.13 21.12 -5.06
C ILE A 221 13.07 20.59 -6.49
N MET A 222 13.51 21.40 -7.45
CA MET A 222 13.41 21.12 -8.89
C MET A 222 14.76 20.79 -9.53
N GLU A 223 15.73 20.41 -8.73
CA GLU A 223 17.07 19.94 -9.16
C GLU A 223 17.42 18.63 -8.46
N GLU A 224 18.33 17.83 -9.05
CA GLU A 224 18.87 16.66 -8.37
C GLU A 224 19.81 17.13 -7.26
N LYS A 225 19.52 16.73 -6.02
CA LYS A 225 20.39 16.98 -4.87
C LYS A 225 20.13 15.98 -3.74
N PRO A 226 21.05 15.85 -2.77
CA PRO A 226 20.82 15.01 -1.59
C PRO A 226 19.49 15.34 -0.91
N VAL A 227 18.79 14.30 -0.44
CA VAL A 227 17.53 14.49 0.28
C VAL A 227 17.80 15.30 1.56
N PRO A 228 17.16 16.46 1.77
CA PRO A 228 17.28 17.22 3.00
C PRO A 228 16.89 16.40 4.24
N ASP A 229 17.37 16.81 5.41
CA ASP A 229 16.96 16.15 6.67
C ASP A 229 15.51 16.46 7.02
N ASP A 230 15.08 17.72 6.87
CA ASP A 230 13.69 18.12 6.93
C ASP A 230 13.18 18.42 5.51
N TYR A 231 12.14 17.70 5.11
CA TYR A 231 11.53 17.81 3.79
C TYR A 231 10.05 17.51 3.83
N ILE A 232 9.35 17.98 2.85
CA ILE A 232 7.94 17.70 2.57
C ILE A 232 7.86 16.88 1.30
N ILE A 233 7.14 15.77 1.30
CA ILE A 233 6.90 15.01 0.06
C ILE A 233 5.83 15.76 -0.74
N LEU A 234 6.11 15.98 -2.03
CA LEU A 234 5.17 16.65 -2.92
C LEU A 234 4.01 15.71 -3.33
N PRO A 235 2.79 16.23 -3.49
CA PRO A 235 1.68 15.47 -4.05
C PRO A 235 1.99 14.94 -5.46
N LEU A 236 1.32 13.90 -5.89
CA LEU A 236 1.39 13.42 -7.28
C LEU A 236 1.15 14.58 -8.25
N GLY A 237 2.05 14.74 -9.22
CA GLY A 237 2.14 15.90 -10.11
C GLY A 237 3.18 16.93 -9.66
N GLY A 238 3.76 16.82 -8.46
CA GLY A 238 4.87 17.67 -7.99
C GLY A 238 4.46 19.11 -7.73
N THR A 239 4.36 19.93 -8.79
CA THR A 239 4.00 21.36 -8.68
C THR A 239 2.56 21.64 -9.14
N ARG A 240 2.08 22.86 -8.89
CA ARG A 240 0.73 23.30 -9.29
C ARG A 240 0.53 23.19 -10.80
N GLU A 241 1.54 23.56 -11.59
CA GLU A 241 1.52 23.60 -13.05
C GLU A 241 1.33 22.19 -13.65
N VAL A 242 1.92 21.17 -13.04
CA VAL A 242 1.79 19.75 -13.47
C VAL A 242 0.71 18.99 -12.72
N GLY A 243 -0.08 19.65 -11.87
CA GLY A 243 -1.31 19.09 -11.34
C GLY A 243 -1.24 18.54 -9.91
N SER A 244 -0.29 18.98 -9.07
CA SER A 244 -0.15 18.55 -7.67
C SER A 244 -1.44 18.66 -6.85
N HIS A 245 -2.30 19.65 -7.13
CA HIS A 245 -3.62 19.78 -6.49
C HIS A 245 -4.54 18.58 -6.77
N LYS A 246 -4.39 17.91 -7.92
CA LYS A 246 -5.14 16.67 -8.23
C LYS A 246 -4.63 15.51 -7.37
N GLY A 247 -3.31 15.34 -7.29
CA GLY A 247 -2.69 14.33 -6.45
C GLY A 247 -3.03 14.51 -4.96
N TYR A 248 -2.97 15.76 -4.48
CA TYR A 248 -3.37 16.07 -3.10
C TYR A 248 -4.85 15.73 -2.84
N SER A 249 -5.75 16.10 -3.77
CA SER A 249 -7.18 15.80 -3.64
C SER A 249 -7.46 14.28 -3.66
N LEU A 250 -6.72 13.51 -4.47
CA LEU A 250 -6.78 12.05 -4.46
C LEU A 250 -6.30 11.48 -3.12
N ALA A 251 -5.21 12.00 -2.55
CA ALA A 251 -4.75 11.60 -1.22
C ALA A 251 -5.79 11.86 -0.13
N VAL A 252 -6.46 13.02 -0.18
CA VAL A 252 -7.58 13.36 0.74
C VAL A 252 -8.76 12.41 0.54
N MET A 253 -9.12 12.07 -0.70
CA MET A 253 -10.18 11.10 -1.00
C MET A 253 -9.89 9.74 -0.36
N ILE A 254 -8.65 9.25 -0.48
CA ILE A 254 -8.23 7.98 0.13
C ILE A 254 -8.25 8.07 1.66
N GLU A 255 -7.82 9.21 2.24
CA GLU A 255 -7.91 9.45 3.69
C GLU A 255 -9.36 9.34 4.17
N ILE A 256 -10.31 9.94 3.43
CA ILE A 256 -11.75 9.89 3.76
C ILE A 256 -12.26 8.45 3.71
N LEU A 257 -12.01 7.72 2.61
CA LEU A 257 -12.51 6.36 2.42
C LEU A 257 -11.88 5.35 3.37
N SER A 258 -10.59 5.50 3.68
CA SER A 258 -9.89 4.56 4.54
C SER A 258 -10.06 4.91 6.04
N SER A 259 -9.65 6.11 6.45
CA SER A 259 -9.51 6.45 7.87
C SER A 259 -10.75 7.13 8.45
N VAL A 260 -11.31 8.13 7.77
CA VAL A 260 -12.49 8.84 8.28
C VAL A 260 -13.71 7.91 8.29
N LEU A 261 -13.93 7.17 7.21
CA LEU A 261 -15.04 6.24 7.06
C LEU A 261 -15.00 5.09 8.07
N SER A 262 -13.80 4.65 8.47
CA SER A 262 -13.61 3.62 9.50
C SER A 262 -13.59 4.18 10.94
N ALA A 263 -13.89 5.46 11.12
CA ALA A 263 -13.80 6.20 12.40
C ALA A 263 -12.36 6.29 12.97
N GLY A 264 -11.34 6.04 12.16
CA GLY A 264 -9.92 6.14 12.51
C GLY A 264 -9.38 7.58 12.65
N GLY A 265 -10.20 8.61 12.37
CA GLY A 265 -9.75 10.01 12.32
C GLY A 265 -9.06 10.35 11.00
N ALA A 266 -8.38 11.49 10.90
CA ALA A 266 -7.66 11.90 9.69
C ALA A 266 -6.37 12.65 10.04
N GLY A 267 -5.37 12.49 9.19
CA GLY A 267 -4.10 13.20 9.30
C GLY A 267 -3.48 13.07 10.71
N ALA A 268 -3.13 14.20 11.30
CA ALA A 268 -2.56 14.28 12.66
C ALA A 268 -3.55 13.89 13.78
N ASN A 269 -4.85 13.86 13.49
CA ASN A 269 -5.90 13.48 14.44
C ASN A 269 -6.30 12.00 14.32
N ARG A 270 -5.46 11.16 13.70
CA ARG A 270 -5.69 9.72 13.60
C ARG A 270 -5.75 9.08 14.98
N ARG A 271 -6.63 8.11 15.15
CA ARG A 271 -6.86 7.34 16.37
C ARG A 271 -6.55 5.87 16.12
N GLY A 272 -6.04 5.17 17.11
CA GLY A 272 -5.72 3.75 17.03
C GLY A 272 -4.36 3.47 16.40
N GLY A 273 -4.28 2.47 15.51
CA GLY A 273 -3.04 1.96 14.93
C GLY A 273 -2.34 2.90 13.95
N LEU A 274 -1.32 2.35 13.29
CA LEU A 274 -0.44 3.10 12.38
C LEU A 274 -1.12 3.48 11.06
N ALA A 275 -2.14 2.72 10.62
CA ALA A 275 -2.82 2.91 9.34
C ALA A 275 -4.29 2.47 9.39
N SER A 276 -5.06 2.96 8.43
CA SER A 276 -6.42 2.49 8.12
C SER A 276 -6.48 2.12 6.64
N HIS A 277 -7.31 1.14 6.30
CA HIS A 277 -7.38 0.61 4.94
C HIS A 277 -8.82 0.60 4.42
N HIS A 278 -8.93 0.50 3.09
CA HIS A 278 -10.20 0.30 2.43
C HIS A 278 -10.03 -0.66 1.26
N PHE A 279 -10.88 -1.68 1.21
CA PHE A 279 -10.88 -2.72 0.20
C PHE A 279 -12.23 -2.78 -0.50
N LEU A 280 -12.21 -2.97 -1.83
CA LEU A 280 -13.42 -3.20 -2.62
C LEU A 280 -13.20 -4.38 -3.56
N ALA A 281 -14.24 -5.17 -3.76
CA ALA A 281 -14.33 -6.17 -4.81
C ALA A 281 -15.61 -5.93 -5.62
N TYR A 282 -15.50 -5.92 -6.96
CA TYR A 282 -16.61 -5.83 -7.88
C TYR A 282 -16.73 -7.16 -8.62
N LYS A 283 -17.86 -7.85 -8.45
CA LYS A 283 -18.18 -9.06 -9.18
C LYS A 283 -18.57 -8.68 -10.61
N ILE A 284 -17.72 -8.99 -11.58
CA ILE A 284 -17.94 -8.61 -12.98
C ILE A 284 -19.25 -9.16 -13.52
N ASP A 285 -19.59 -10.41 -13.17
CA ASP A 285 -20.83 -11.07 -13.56
C ASP A 285 -22.13 -10.33 -13.12
N ALA A 286 -22.03 -9.48 -12.10
CA ALA A 286 -23.13 -8.62 -11.67
C ALA A 286 -23.38 -7.41 -12.60
N PHE A 287 -22.44 -7.11 -13.50
CA PHE A 287 -22.49 -5.96 -14.40
C PHE A 287 -22.53 -6.35 -15.87
N THR A 288 -21.77 -7.39 -16.27
CA THR A 288 -21.67 -7.84 -17.66
C THR A 288 -21.17 -9.29 -17.70
N ASP A 289 -21.20 -9.90 -18.89
CA ASP A 289 -20.61 -11.22 -19.11
C ASP A 289 -19.10 -11.20 -18.85
N VAL A 290 -18.62 -12.16 -18.07
CA VAL A 290 -17.21 -12.21 -17.61
C VAL A 290 -16.25 -12.45 -18.76
N ASP A 291 -16.59 -13.36 -19.67
CA ASP A 291 -15.73 -13.71 -20.79
C ASP A 291 -15.63 -12.56 -21.80
N GLN A 292 -16.76 -11.87 -22.05
CA GLN A 292 -16.75 -10.68 -22.89
C GLN A 292 -15.90 -9.57 -22.26
N PHE A 293 -16.10 -9.29 -20.96
CA PHE A 293 -15.27 -8.30 -20.23
C PHE A 293 -13.77 -8.59 -20.36
N LYS A 294 -13.36 -9.84 -20.14
CA LYS A 294 -11.94 -10.23 -20.24
C LYS A 294 -11.36 -10.10 -21.64
N LYS A 295 -12.17 -10.40 -22.68
CA LYS A 295 -11.77 -10.17 -24.09
C LYS A 295 -11.60 -8.69 -24.39
N ASP A 296 -12.56 -7.86 -23.94
CA ASP A 296 -12.47 -6.41 -24.11
C ASP A 296 -11.23 -5.84 -23.40
N MET A 297 -10.85 -6.42 -22.26
CA MET A 297 -9.61 -6.06 -21.56
C MET A 297 -8.37 -6.47 -22.37
N ASP A 298 -8.33 -7.67 -22.95
CA ASP A 298 -7.21 -8.10 -23.84
C ASP A 298 -7.07 -7.18 -25.05
N GLU A 299 -8.19 -6.74 -25.64
CA GLU A 299 -8.19 -5.82 -26.78
C GLU A 299 -7.73 -4.41 -26.41
N TYR A 300 -7.96 -4.01 -25.15
CA TYR A 300 -7.60 -2.68 -24.66
C TYR A 300 -6.13 -2.59 -24.25
N MET A 301 -5.52 -3.69 -23.76
CA MET A 301 -4.14 -3.74 -23.25
C MET A 301 -3.10 -3.93 -24.36
#